data_7da3bc6a0114dedb55223b6c476ef01b
#
_entry.id   7da3bc6a0114dedb55223b6c476ef01b
#
_cell.length_a   1.000
_cell.length_b   1.000
_cell.length_c   1.000
_cell.angle_alpha   90.00
_cell.angle_beta   90.00
_cell.angle_gamma   90.00
#
_symmetry.space_group_name_H-M   'P 1'
#
loop_
_entity.id
_entity.type
_entity.pdbx_description
1 polymer ?
#
loop_
_entity_poly.entity_id
_entity_poly.type
_entity_poly.pdbx_seq_one_letter_code
_entity_poly.pdbx_strand_id
1 'polypeptide(L)'
;MLFRSERSELLPDVPTYAQIGLGDFKVVLWLGVVGPAKMPRDAVEALSAAFVKAMARDDVKTAASRLGFAMTPSGPDAFAKLVAEQTVVYGERIKEAGLTPE
;
A
#
# COMPACT_ATOMS: atom_id res chain seq x y z
N MET A 1 6.72 -13.84 -14.02
CA MET A 1 6.43 -12.55 -14.64
C MET A 1 5.63 -11.74 -13.64
N LEU A 2 6.12 -10.57 -13.22
CA LEU A 2 5.44 -9.76 -12.20
C LEU A 2 4.64 -8.65 -12.91
N PHE A 3 3.31 -8.73 -12.86
CA PHE A 3 2.44 -7.65 -13.34
C PHE A 3 2.15 -6.69 -12.19
N ARG A 4 1.90 -5.42 -12.50
CA ARG A 4 1.56 -4.37 -11.54
C ARG A 4 0.38 -3.53 -12.05
N SER A 5 -0.30 -2.84 -11.13
CA SER A 5 -1.37 -1.89 -11.47
C SER A 5 -0.83 -0.67 -12.21
N GLU A 6 0.40 -0.26 -11.90
CA GLU A 6 1.11 0.84 -12.56
C GLU A 6 2.46 0.35 -13.09
N ARG A 7 2.96 1.02 -14.14
CA ARG A 7 4.26 0.69 -14.76
C ARG A 7 5.38 0.96 -13.77
N SER A 8 6.28 -0.01 -13.61
CA SER A 8 7.44 0.13 -12.73
C SER A 8 8.59 0.79 -13.47
N GLU A 9 9.23 1.78 -12.86
CA GLU A 9 10.45 2.38 -13.39
C GLU A 9 11.61 1.39 -13.46
N LEU A 10 11.62 0.39 -12.57
CA LEU A 10 12.64 -0.68 -12.53
C LEU A 10 12.43 -1.76 -13.62
N LEU A 11 11.23 -1.86 -14.17
CA LEU A 11 10.83 -2.87 -15.16
C LEU A 11 9.94 -2.22 -16.22
N PRO A 12 10.45 -1.31 -17.04
CA PRO A 12 9.65 -0.53 -17.98
C PRO A 12 9.02 -1.38 -19.10
N ASP A 13 9.58 -2.53 -19.41
CA ASP A 13 9.09 -3.43 -20.46
C ASP A 13 8.00 -4.41 -19.98
N VAL A 14 7.73 -4.44 -18.66
CA VAL A 14 6.68 -5.30 -18.10
C VAL A 14 5.32 -4.60 -18.21
N PRO A 15 4.34 -5.20 -18.91
CA PRO A 15 3.02 -4.59 -19.05
C PRO A 15 2.27 -4.56 -17.71
N THR A 16 1.37 -3.59 -17.58
CA THR A 16 0.44 -3.50 -16.43
C THR A 16 -0.72 -4.49 -16.59
N TYR A 17 -1.43 -4.75 -15.50
CA TYR A 17 -2.66 -5.57 -15.52
C TYR A 17 -3.69 -5.04 -16.54
N ALA A 18 -3.89 -3.73 -16.60
CA ALA A 18 -4.79 -3.10 -17.56
C ALA A 18 -4.39 -3.37 -19.01
N GLN A 19 -3.09 -3.38 -19.31
CA GLN A 19 -2.58 -3.61 -20.67
C GLN A 19 -2.74 -5.06 -21.16
N ILE A 20 -2.91 -6.00 -20.25
CA ILE A 20 -3.15 -7.43 -20.56
C ILE A 20 -4.61 -7.84 -20.40
N GLY A 21 -5.55 -6.88 -20.31
CA GLY A 21 -6.98 -7.15 -20.21
C GLY A 21 -7.51 -7.42 -18.79
N LEU A 22 -6.68 -7.24 -17.76
CA LEU A 22 -7.05 -7.43 -16.35
C LEU A 22 -7.19 -6.06 -15.64
N GLY A 23 -7.82 -5.09 -16.29
CA GLY A 23 -7.93 -3.71 -15.80
C GLY A 23 -8.62 -3.56 -14.44
N ASP A 24 -9.54 -4.45 -14.11
CA ASP A 24 -10.27 -4.46 -12.85
C ASP A 24 -9.49 -5.15 -11.72
N PHE A 25 -8.36 -5.77 -12.03
CA PHE A 25 -7.51 -6.45 -11.06
C PHE A 25 -6.56 -5.46 -10.38
N LYS A 26 -7.04 -4.81 -9.32
CA LYS A 26 -6.27 -3.85 -8.51
C LYS A 26 -5.81 -4.53 -7.23
N VAL A 27 -4.67 -5.18 -7.27
CA VAL A 27 -3.98 -5.65 -6.05
C VAL A 27 -2.83 -4.68 -5.75
N VAL A 28 -2.95 -3.97 -4.65
CA VAL A 28 -1.91 -3.06 -4.16
C VAL A 28 -1.38 -3.62 -2.86
N LEU A 29 -0.10 -3.93 -2.83
CA LEU A 29 0.58 -4.24 -1.59
C LEU A 29 0.90 -2.91 -0.88
N TRP A 30 0.43 -2.78 0.34
CA TRP A 30 0.72 -1.62 1.18
C TRP A 30 1.30 -2.07 2.53
N LEU A 31 2.12 -1.22 3.09
CA LEU A 31 2.67 -1.39 4.43
C LEU A 31 2.28 -0.17 5.26
N GLY A 32 1.95 -0.40 6.51
CA GLY A 32 1.58 0.67 7.42
C GLY A 32 2.00 0.37 8.85
N VAL A 33 2.05 1.42 9.65
CA VAL A 33 2.30 1.34 11.08
C VAL A 33 0.99 1.60 11.79
N VAL A 34 0.63 0.74 12.73
CA VAL A 34 -0.57 0.88 13.56
C VAL A 34 -0.19 1.02 15.03
N GLY A 35 -0.98 1.77 15.75
CA GLY A 35 -0.82 1.98 17.18
C GLY A 35 -1.96 1.37 17.99
N PRO A 36 -1.85 1.35 19.32
CA PRO A 36 -2.94 0.93 20.20
C PRO A 36 -4.22 1.73 19.97
N ALA A 37 -5.37 1.07 20.15
CA ALA A 37 -6.66 1.76 20.16
C ALA A 37 -6.66 2.85 21.25
N LYS A 38 -7.29 3.99 20.93
CA LYS A 38 -7.37 5.16 21.84
C LYS A 38 -6.04 5.90 22.06
N MET A 39 -5.04 5.74 21.16
CA MET A 39 -3.86 6.59 21.17
C MET A 39 -4.30 8.07 21.01
N PRO A 40 -3.72 9.01 21.77
CA PRO A 40 -4.01 10.44 21.61
C PRO A 40 -3.72 10.92 20.19
N ARG A 41 -4.57 11.78 19.64
CA ARG A 41 -4.47 12.25 18.25
C ARG A 41 -3.16 12.98 17.98
N ASP A 42 -2.69 13.80 18.93
CA ASP A 42 -1.41 14.51 18.85
C ASP A 42 -0.21 13.57 18.75
N ALA A 43 -0.25 12.46 19.49
CA ALA A 43 0.78 11.43 19.40
C ALA A 43 0.78 10.72 18.01
N VAL A 44 -0.41 10.44 17.47
CA VAL A 44 -0.55 9.87 16.11
C VAL A 44 -0.01 10.84 15.06
N GLU A 45 -0.33 12.11 15.16
CA GLU A 45 0.13 13.12 14.21
C GLU A 45 1.65 13.35 14.30
N ALA A 46 2.21 13.41 15.51
CA ALA A 46 3.65 13.53 15.70
C ALA A 46 4.43 12.34 15.12
N LEU A 47 3.97 11.11 15.37
CA LEU A 47 4.56 9.90 14.78
C LEU A 47 4.43 9.89 13.27
N SER A 48 3.26 10.22 12.73
CA SER A 48 3.04 10.29 11.29
C SER A 48 3.97 11.28 10.62
N ALA A 49 4.12 12.49 11.18
CA ALA A 49 5.04 13.49 10.67
C ALA A 49 6.51 13.00 10.69
N ALA A 50 6.91 12.32 11.75
CA ALA A 50 8.25 11.73 11.85
C ALA A 50 8.48 10.64 10.80
N PHE A 51 7.51 9.75 10.56
CA PHE A 51 7.57 8.73 9.52
C PHE A 51 7.65 9.34 8.13
N VAL A 52 6.78 10.29 7.79
CA VAL A 52 6.79 10.98 6.49
C VAL A 52 8.14 11.64 6.24
N LYS A 53 8.70 12.32 7.25
CA LYS A 53 10.03 12.93 7.17
C LYS A 53 11.14 11.90 6.98
N ALA A 54 11.08 10.76 7.67
CA ALA A 54 12.06 9.69 7.50
C ALA A 54 11.97 9.07 6.10
N MET A 55 10.77 8.84 5.57
CA MET A 55 10.56 8.29 4.23
C MET A 55 10.97 9.26 3.10
N ALA A 56 11.05 10.56 3.38
CA ALA A 56 11.54 11.55 2.42
C ALA A 56 13.06 11.52 2.22
N ARG A 57 13.80 10.84 3.10
CA ARG A 57 15.27 10.74 3.03
C ARG A 57 15.71 9.91 1.84
N ASP A 58 16.78 10.33 1.18
CA ASP A 58 17.29 9.66 -0.02
C ASP A 58 17.84 8.25 0.26
N ASP A 59 18.46 8.05 1.42
CA ASP A 59 18.95 6.73 1.85
C ASP A 59 17.80 5.73 2.04
N VAL A 60 16.67 6.17 2.62
CA VAL A 60 15.47 5.36 2.81
C VAL A 60 14.81 5.06 1.47
N LYS A 61 14.66 6.05 0.59
CA LYS A 61 14.12 5.87 -0.77
C LYS A 61 14.96 4.87 -1.57
N THR A 62 16.29 5.01 -1.50
CA THR A 62 17.21 4.10 -2.18
C THR A 62 17.07 2.67 -1.65
N ALA A 63 16.98 2.49 -0.34
CA ALA A 63 16.79 1.17 0.26
C ALA A 63 15.44 0.54 -0.16
N ALA A 64 14.36 1.33 -0.13
CA ALA A 64 13.03 0.87 -0.57
C ALA A 64 13.01 0.48 -2.05
N SER A 65 13.61 1.29 -2.91
CA SER A 65 13.73 1.01 -4.35
C SER A 65 14.47 -0.30 -4.64
N ARG A 66 15.56 -0.58 -3.91
CA ARG A 66 16.29 -1.85 -4.02
C ARG A 66 15.43 -3.07 -3.66
N LEU A 67 14.46 -2.89 -2.77
CA LEU A 67 13.48 -3.91 -2.38
C LEU A 67 12.26 -3.95 -3.31
N GLY A 68 12.21 -3.09 -4.32
CA GLY A 68 11.09 -3.00 -5.27
C GLY A 68 9.87 -2.25 -4.73
N PHE A 69 9.99 -1.51 -3.64
CA PHE A 69 8.90 -0.69 -3.10
C PHE A 69 8.89 0.71 -3.71
N ALA A 70 7.72 1.16 -4.16
CA ALA A 70 7.44 2.56 -4.42
C ALA A 70 6.99 3.24 -3.13
N MET A 71 7.70 4.28 -2.70
CA MET A 71 7.39 5.00 -1.47
C MET A 71 6.30 6.04 -1.73
N THR A 72 5.10 5.79 -1.22
CA THR A 72 3.96 6.70 -1.27
C THR A 72 3.47 7.01 0.15
N PRO A 73 4.22 7.81 0.93
CA PRO A 73 3.85 8.10 2.31
C PRO A 73 2.50 8.81 2.37
N SER A 74 1.63 8.37 3.26
CA SER A 74 0.32 8.97 3.50
C SER A 74 0.10 9.23 4.99
N GLY A 75 -0.73 10.22 5.30
CA GLY A 75 -1.13 10.52 6.67
C GLY A 75 -2.14 9.52 7.23
N PRO A 76 -2.44 9.62 8.55
CA PRO A 76 -3.27 8.65 9.25
C PRO A 76 -4.70 8.54 8.68
N ASP A 77 -5.31 9.63 8.28
CA ASP A 77 -6.68 9.62 7.75
C ASP A 77 -6.75 8.96 6.36
N ALA A 78 -5.78 9.24 5.50
CA ALA A 78 -5.67 8.61 4.18
C ALA A 78 -5.38 7.11 4.31
N PHE A 79 -4.54 6.72 5.27
CA PHE A 79 -4.25 5.32 5.55
C PHE A 79 -5.47 4.58 6.13
N ALA A 80 -6.20 5.20 7.05
CA ALA A 80 -7.45 4.64 7.58
C ALA A 80 -8.49 4.40 6.48
N LYS A 81 -8.65 5.36 5.56
CA LYS A 81 -9.51 5.21 4.38
C LYS A 81 -9.07 4.05 3.50
N LEU A 82 -7.78 3.94 3.20
CA LEU A 82 -7.21 2.83 2.42
C LEU A 82 -7.53 1.48 3.07
N VAL A 83 -7.31 1.34 4.39
CA VAL A 83 -7.60 0.11 5.12
C VAL A 83 -9.08 -0.26 5.03
N ALA A 84 -9.98 0.71 5.21
CA ALA A 84 -11.41 0.49 5.11
C ALA A 84 -11.83 0.02 3.69
N GLU A 85 -11.35 0.69 2.65
CA GLU A 85 -11.61 0.31 1.25
C GLU A 85 -11.07 -1.09 0.93
N GLN A 86 -9.84 -1.38 1.34
CA GLN A 86 -9.23 -2.70 1.10
C GLN A 86 -9.94 -3.81 1.87
N THR A 87 -10.43 -3.54 3.06
CA THR A 87 -11.22 -4.52 3.84
C THR A 87 -12.47 -4.96 3.08
N VAL A 88 -13.16 -4.03 2.42
CA VAL A 88 -14.33 -4.35 1.58
C VAL A 88 -13.91 -5.18 0.37
N VAL A 89 -12.92 -4.70 -0.38
CA VAL A 89 -12.44 -5.36 -1.61
C VAL A 89 -11.95 -6.79 -1.33
N TYR A 90 -11.11 -6.98 -0.32
CA TYR A 90 -10.64 -8.32 0.03
C TYR A 90 -11.75 -9.20 0.60
N GLY A 91 -12.69 -8.63 1.37
CA GLY A 91 -13.85 -9.36 1.87
C GLY A 91 -14.73 -9.93 0.73
N GLU A 92 -14.93 -9.16 -0.33
CA GLU A 92 -15.64 -9.63 -1.53
C GLU A 92 -14.85 -10.72 -2.27
N ARG A 93 -13.54 -10.52 -2.48
CA ARG A 93 -12.69 -11.50 -3.15
C ARG A 93 -12.59 -12.83 -2.39
N ILE A 94 -12.52 -12.78 -1.06
CA ILE A 94 -12.52 -13.98 -0.21
C ILE A 94 -13.85 -14.77 -0.40
N LYS A 95 -14.98 -14.08 -0.42
CA LYS A 95 -16.29 -14.70 -0.67
C LYS A 95 -16.38 -15.31 -2.06
N GLU A 96 -15.96 -14.58 -3.10
CA GLU A 96 -15.93 -15.06 -4.48
C GLU A 96 -15.05 -16.31 -4.63
N ALA A 97 -13.94 -16.36 -3.91
CA ALA A 97 -13.03 -17.50 -3.89
C ALA A 97 -13.55 -18.69 -3.06
N GLY A 98 -14.68 -18.55 -2.36
CA GLY A 98 -15.24 -19.60 -1.50
C GLY A 98 -14.41 -19.89 -0.26
N LEU A 99 -13.55 -18.96 0.16
CA LEU A 99 -12.72 -19.11 1.34
C LEU A 99 -13.53 -18.73 2.59
N THR A 100 -13.55 -19.61 3.59
CA THR A 100 -14.13 -19.35 4.90
C THR A 100 -13.00 -19.14 5.91
N PRO A 101 -13.10 -18.16 6.80
CA PRO A 101 -12.16 -18.03 7.92
C PRO A 101 -12.21 -19.31 8.79
N GLU A 102 -11.08 -19.80 9.19
CA GLU A 102 -10.97 -20.86 10.21
C GLU A 102 -11.21 -20.31 11.61
#